data_c32e2b7fdb795a81af30ed96b34a9d87
#
_entry.id   c32e2b7fdb795a81af30ed96b34a9d87
#
_cell.length_a   1.000
_cell.length_b   1.000
_cell.length_c   1.000
_cell.angle_alpha   90.00
_cell.angle_beta   90.00
_cell.angle_gamma   90.00
#
_symmetry.space_group_name_H-M   'P 1'
#
loop_
_entity.id
_entity.type
_entity.pdbx_description
1 polymer ?
#
loop_
_entity_poly.entity_id
_entity_poly.type
_entity_poly.pdbx_seq_one_letter_code
_entity_poly.pdbx_strand_id
1 'polypeptide(L)'
;MIPIHELLSRIRWDADFARSRFVIGYWDRVAGAVLHADLREITWDADNPAFFDLMDEEGVAHSIPFHRVREVWRDGSLIWQRHPAGDLPT
;
A
#
# COMPACT_ATOMS: atom_id res chain seq x y z
N MET A 1 -14.90 6.63 -4.57
CA MET A 1 -13.58 6.20 -4.06
C MET A 1 -12.49 6.58 -5.06
N ILE A 2 -11.42 7.21 -4.60
CA ILE A 2 -10.32 7.55 -5.48
C ILE A 2 -9.45 6.31 -5.76
N PRO A 3 -8.82 6.22 -6.92
CA PRO A 3 -7.90 5.13 -7.21
C PRO A 3 -6.69 5.15 -6.28
N ILE A 4 -6.15 3.97 -5.97
CA ILE A 4 -5.01 3.86 -5.05
C ILE A 4 -3.79 4.64 -5.54
N HIS A 5 -3.50 4.63 -6.83
CA HIS A 5 -2.34 5.35 -7.34
C HIS A 5 -2.46 6.87 -7.17
N GLU A 6 -3.67 7.39 -7.21
CA GLU A 6 -3.93 8.80 -6.99
C GLU A 6 -3.72 9.17 -5.52
N LEU A 7 -4.21 8.34 -4.60
CA LEU A 7 -4.00 8.55 -3.18
C LEU A 7 -2.51 8.49 -2.82
N LEU A 8 -1.79 7.49 -3.33
CA LEU A 8 -0.37 7.33 -3.04
C LEU A 8 0.46 8.45 -3.66
N SER A 9 0.08 8.93 -4.83
CA SER A 9 0.72 10.10 -5.44
C SER A 9 0.55 11.33 -4.56
N ARG A 10 -0.63 11.52 -4.01
CA ARG A 10 -0.90 12.63 -3.11
C ARG A 10 -0.05 12.54 -1.83
N ILE A 11 0.05 11.36 -1.25
CA ILE A 11 0.91 11.14 -0.08
C ILE A 11 2.35 11.49 -0.39
N ARG A 12 2.82 11.10 -1.58
CA ARG A 12 4.20 11.31 -1.99
C ARG A 12 4.55 12.77 -2.21
N TRP A 13 3.62 13.57 -2.78
CA TRP A 13 3.93 14.92 -3.23
C TRP A 13 3.35 16.04 -2.37
N ASP A 14 2.40 15.73 -1.48
CA ASP A 14 1.82 16.72 -0.57
C ASP A 14 2.57 16.69 0.75
N ALA A 15 3.30 17.75 1.06
CA ALA A 15 4.14 17.81 2.25
C ALA A 15 3.33 17.69 3.55
N ASP A 16 2.16 18.31 3.61
CA ASP A 16 1.31 18.25 4.81
C ASP A 16 0.77 16.84 5.01
N PHE A 17 0.35 16.20 3.92
CA PHE A 17 -0.14 14.85 3.94
C PHE A 17 0.97 13.87 4.34
N ALA A 18 2.18 14.09 3.82
CA ALA A 18 3.32 13.22 4.08
C ALA A 18 3.84 13.26 5.52
N ARG A 19 3.44 14.23 6.32
CA ARG A 19 3.79 14.30 7.73
C ARG A 19 3.07 13.26 8.58
N SER A 20 1.93 12.78 8.10
CA SER A 20 1.17 11.75 8.80
C SER A 20 1.87 10.41 8.69
N ARG A 21 1.58 9.53 9.63
CA ARG A 21 2.06 8.16 9.58
C ARG A 21 1.06 7.33 8.78
N PHE A 22 1.51 6.73 7.70
CA PHE A 22 0.68 5.89 6.85
C PHE A 22 1.07 4.43 6.99
N VAL A 23 0.07 3.57 7.06
CA VAL A 23 0.23 2.13 7.03
C VAL A 23 -0.61 1.62 5.87
N ILE A 24 -0.04 0.75 5.05
CA ILE A 24 -0.78 0.08 3.98
C ILE A 24 -1.04 -1.36 4.36
N GLY A 25 -2.25 -1.84 4.01
CA GLY A 25 -2.57 -3.25 4.07
C GLY A 25 -2.61 -3.80 2.65
N TYR A 26 -1.84 -4.83 2.37
CA TYR A 26 -1.76 -5.42 1.04
C TYR A 26 -1.98 -6.93 1.11
N TRP A 27 -2.58 -7.47 0.05
CA TRP A 27 -2.81 -8.90 -0.04
C TRP A 27 -1.52 -9.63 -0.38
N ASP A 28 -1.13 -10.55 0.50
CA ASP A 28 0.03 -11.42 0.28
C ASP A 28 -0.46 -12.79 -0.16
N ARG A 29 -0.06 -13.21 -1.36
CA ARG A 29 -0.49 -14.47 -1.95
C ARG A 29 0.07 -15.67 -1.21
N VAL A 30 1.27 -15.55 -0.68
CA VAL A 30 1.94 -16.66 0.03
C VAL A 30 1.30 -16.84 1.40
N ALA A 31 1.11 -15.77 2.12
CA ALA A 31 0.46 -15.80 3.43
C ALA A 31 -1.04 -16.05 3.34
N GLY A 32 -1.65 -15.74 2.19
CA GLY A 32 -3.09 -15.82 2.04
C GLY A 32 -3.85 -14.87 2.93
N ALA A 33 -3.28 -13.71 3.21
CA ALA A 33 -3.83 -12.75 4.14
C ALA A 33 -3.37 -11.34 3.80
N VAL A 34 -4.04 -10.35 4.39
CA VAL A 34 -3.61 -8.96 4.31
C VAL A 34 -2.51 -8.73 5.33
N LEU A 35 -1.36 -8.28 4.86
CA LEU A 35 -0.23 -7.89 5.70
C LEU A 35 -0.14 -6.38 5.73
N HIS A 36 0.40 -5.84 6.82
CA HIS A 36 0.51 -4.41 7.01
C HIS A 36 1.97 -3.97 7.01
N ALA A 37 2.25 -2.82 6.40
CA ALA A 37 3.58 -2.25 6.38
C ALA A 37 3.47 -0.74 6.50
N ASP A 38 4.42 -0.14 7.23
CA ASP A 38 4.54 1.31 7.30
C ASP A 38 5.00 1.82 5.93
N LEU A 39 4.38 2.88 5.46
CA LEU A 39 4.71 3.44 4.16
C LEU A 39 6.16 3.91 4.07
N ARG A 40 6.80 4.17 5.21
CA ARG A 40 8.23 4.53 5.26
C ARG A 40 9.13 3.36 4.93
N GLU A 41 8.64 2.15 5.04
CA GLU A 41 9.41 0.94 4.76
C GLU A 41 9.39 0.55 3.29
N ILE A 42 8.51 1.14 2.51
CA ILE A 42 8.43 0.84 1.08
C ILE A 42 9.35 1.76 0.28
N THR A 43 9.80 1.24 -0.86
CA THR A 43 10.58 2.01 -1.82
C THR A 43 9.78 2.14 -3.10
N TRP A 44 9.65 3.39 -3.58
CA TRP A 44 8.95 3.66 -4.82
C TRP A 44 9.85 3.24 -6.00
N ASP A 45 9.28 2.47 -6.91
CA ASP A 45 10.01 2.03 -8.10
C ASP A 45 9.86 3.10 -9.19
N ALA A 46 10.93 3.84 -9.46
CA ALA A 46 10.91 4.90 -10.45
C ALA A 46 10.76 4.37 -11.87
N ASP A 47 11.24 3.16 -12.13
CA ASP A 47 11.16 2.55 -13.45
C ASP A 47 9.83 1.87 -13.70
N ASN A 48 9.11 1.54 -12.64
CA ASN A 48 7.83 0.84 -12.75
C ASN A 48 6.83 1.41 -11.73
N PRO A 49 6.09 2.46 -12.10
CA PRO A 49 5.19 3.15 -11.18
C PRO A 49 4.00 2.30 -10.71
N ALA A 50 3.78 1.14 -11.30
CA ALA A 50 2.71 0.24 -10.88
C ALA A 50 3.11 -0.67 -9.71
N PHE A 51 4.37 -0.61 -9.26
CA PHE A 51 4.91 -1.47 -8.22
C PHE A 51 5.63 -0.67 -7.14
N PHE A 52 5.73 -1.26 -5.97
CA PHE A 52 6.61 -0.77 -4.92
C PHE A 52 7.45 -1.92 -4.38
N ASP A 53 8.59 -1.61 -3.79
CA ASP A 53 9.48 -2.60 -3.20
C ASP A 53 9.38 -2.57 -1.69
N LEU A 54 9.30 -3.74 -1.10
CA LEU A 54 9.26 -3.90 0.35
C LEU A 54 10.30 -4.93 0.76
N MET A 55 11.17 -4.57 1.68
CA MET A 55 12.18 -5.48 2.21
C MET A 55 11.60 -6.35 3.31
N ASP A 56 11.88 -7.64 3.24
CA ASP A 56 11.50 -8.56 4.31
C ASP A 56 12.55 -8.54 5.44
N GLU A 57 12.34 -9.36 6.46
CA GLU A 57 13.21 -9.43 7.62
C GLU A 57 14.62 -9.92 7.27
N GLU A 58 14.76 -10.64 6.19
CA GLU A 58 16.03 -11.16 5.71
C GLU A 58 16.77 -10.19 4.79
N GLY A 59 16.17 -9.04 4.53
CA GLY A 59 16.76 -8.04 3.66
C GLY A 59 16.52 -8.28 2.18
N VAL A 60 15.62 -9.17 1.83
CA VAL A 60 15.25 -9.46 0.44
C VAL A 60 14.13 -8.52 0.00
N ALA A 61 14.33 -7.84 -1.11
CA ALA A 61 13.32 -6.93 -1.65
C ALA A 61 12.27 -7.71 -2.43
N HIS A 62 11.01 -7.40 -2.16
CA HIS A 62 9.87 -7.97 -2.87
C HIS A 62 9.15 -6.86 -3.62
N SER A 63 8.93 -7.07 -4.90
CA SER A 63 8.18 -6.13 -5.74
C SER A 63 6.70 -6.46 -5.67
N ILE A 64 5.90 -5.50 -5.24
CA ILE A 64 4.47 -5.70 -4.98
C ILE A 64 3.67 -4.72 -5.85
N PRO A 65 2.74 -5.22 -6.65
CA PRO A 65 1.88 -4.34 -7.44
C PRO A 65 0.94 -3.53 -6.53
N PHE A 66 0.75 -2.27 -6.85
CA PHE A 66 -0.15 -1.43 -6.08
C PHE A 66 -1.60 -1.93 -6.09
N HIS A 67 -2.00 -2.68 -7.10
CA HIS A 67 -3.36 -3.21 -7.14
C HIS A 67 -3.63 -4.23 -6.03
N ARG A 68 -2.60 -4.74 -5.34
CA ARG A 68 -2.76 -5.63 -4.19
C ARG A 68 -3.02 -4.88 -2.88
N VAL A 69 -2.84 -3.57 -2.87
CA VAL A 69 -3.16 -2.77 -1.68
C VAL A 69 -4.67 -2.79 -1.46
N ARG A 70 -5.06 -3.13 -0.24
CA ARG A 70 -6.47 -3.23 0.17
C ARG A 70 -6.89 -2.13 1.11
N GLU A 71 -5.95 -1.57 1.85
CA GLU A 71 -6.23 -0.59 2.90
C GLU A 71 -5.13 0.44 2.95
N VAL A 72 -5.50 1.66 3.32
CA VAL A 72 -4.54 2.69 3.68
C VAL A 72 -5.01 3.33 4.98
N TRP A 73 -4.13 3.39 5.96
CA TRP A 73 -4.38 3.96 7.26
C TRP A 73 -3.55 5.22 7.45
N ARG A 74 -4.14 6.23 8.03
CA ARG A 74 -3.45 7.48 8.37
C ARG A 74 -3.59 7.73 9.87
N ASP A 75 -2.46 7.75 10.58
CA ASP A 75 -2.43 7.96 12.03
C ASP A 75 -3.41 7.07 12.79
N GLY A 76 -3.52 5.81 12.34
CA GLY A 76 -4.40 4.83 12.97
C GLY A 76 -5.84 4.83 12.46
N SER A 77 -6.18 5.72 11.54
CA SER A 77 -7.53 5.80 10.97
C SER A 77 -7.56 5.29 9.54
N LEU A 78 -8.51 4.43 9.23
CA LEU A 78 -8.69 3.91 7.88
C LEU A 78 -9.22 5.03 6.98
N ILE A 79 -8.44 5.39 5.95
CA ILE A 79 -8.83 6.46 5.03
C ILE A 79 -9.15 5.95 3.63
N TRP A 80 -8.77 4.71 3.32
CA TRP A 80 -9.03 4.12 2.01
C TRP A 80 -9.09 2.62 2.15
N GLN A 81 -10.05 2.01 1.47
CA GLN A 81 -10.23 0.56 1.50
C GLN A 81 -10.79 0.08 0.18
N ARG A 82 -10.34 -1.10 -0.23
CA ARG A 82 -10.85 -1.77 -1.42
C ARG A 82 -11.08 -3.24 -1.09
N HIS A 83 -12.22 -3.76 -1.51
CA HIS A 83 -12.48 -5.18 -1.37
C HIS A 83 -11.82 -5.97 -2.50
N PRO A 84 -11.26 -7.16 -2.20
CA PRO A 84 -10.78 -8.05 -3.25
C PRO A 84 -11.92 -8.42 -4.20
N ALA A 85 -11.58 -8.69 -5.46
CA ALA A 85 -12.58 -9.03 -6.46
C ALA A 85 -13.42 -10.26 -6.08
N GLY A 86 -12.80 -11.24 -5.40
CA GLY A 86 -13.51 -12.43 -4.94
C GLY A 86 -14.32 -12.24 -3.68
N ASP A 87 -14.27 -11.07 -3.09
CA ASP A 87 -14.91 -10.74 -1.82
C ASP A 87 -16.18 -9.94 -2.02
N LEU A 88 -16.61 -9.79 -3.24
CA LEU A 88 -17.82 -9.05 -3.51
C LEU A 88 -19.01 -9.79 -2.94
N PRO A 89 -19.83 -9.12 -2.15
CA PRO A 89 -21.09 -9.71 -1.73
C PRO A 89 -21.92 -9.92 -2.98
N THR A 90 -22.19 -11.09 -3.18
CA THR A 90 -23.04 -11.45 -4.30
C THR A 90 -24.47 -11.36 -3.85
#